data_2d17f3ab39cdc4051f3ae99269ec9bde
#
_entry.id   2d17f3ab39cdc4051f3ae99269ec9bde
#
_cell.length_a   1.000
_cell.length_b   1.000
_cell.length_c   1.000
_cell.angle_alpha   90.00
_cell.angle_beta   90.00
_cell.angle_gamma   90.00
#
_symmetry.space_group_name_H-M   'P 1'
#
loop_
_entity.id
_entity.type
_entity.pdbx_description
1 polymer ?
#
loop_
_entity_poly.entity_id
_entity_poly.type
_entity_poly.pdbx_seq_one_letter_code
_entity_poly.pdbx_strand_id
1 'polypeptide(L)'
;LDHHENTNAKATVLTAIADDPFAYGRIIRDVNGKLVKIVEEKDATEQEKKIKEINSGIYCFDNKLLFEMLEKVKNDNNQGEYYLPDVLALIREQKEIIETYLCNDFDETFGVNDRVALAYAESVMRNRINTKHMLAGVTLVDPTNTYIAPNAIIGRDTTIYPNVTIKSNTVIGEDCQIKPNSYLENAKIGNGVKVLSSTISDSKIGDFTSVGPYAHIRNNCDLGESVRIGNFVELKNTTYGNGSKTAHLSYLGDTEVGNNTNIGCGTITVNYDGKNKYKTKIGS
;
A
#
# COMPACT_ATOMS: atom_id res chain seq x y z
N LEU A 1 -0.91 11.16 -21.83
CA LEU A 1 -0.12 12.11 -22.63
C LEU A 1 -0.13 11.72 -24.10
N ASP A 2 0.25 10.50 -24.46
CA ASP A 2 0.34 10.03 -25.85
C ASP A 2 -0.95 10.27 -26.66
N HIS A 3 -2.13 10.05 -26.04
CA HIS A 3 -3.41 10.35 -26.69
C HIS A 3 -3.56 11.83 -27.01
N HIS A 4 -3.22 12.70 -26.06
CA HIS A 4 -3.28 14.15 -26.22
C HIS A 4 -2.37 14.64 -27.37
N GLU A 5 -1.14 14.13 -27.41
CA GLU A 5 -0.15 14.48 -28.46
C GLU A 5 -0.58 13.94 -29.82
N ASN A 6 -0.99 12.67 -29.90
CA ASN A 6 -1.38 12.02 -31.16
C ASN A 6 -2.63 12.63 -31.80
N THR A 7 -3.52 13.21 -31.02
CA THR A 7 -4.73 13.88 -31.51
C THR A 7 -4.52 15.37 -31.80
N ASN A 8 -3.35 15.93 -31.49
CA ASN A 8 -3.08 17.36 -31.51
C ASN A 8 -4.11 18.19 -30.73
N ALA A 9 -4.68 17.61 -29.68
CA ALA A 9 -5.68 18.27 -28.87
C ALA A 9 -5.09 19.45 -28.08
N LYS A 10 -5.88 20.49 -27.89
CA LYS A 10 -5.54 21.64 -27.02
C LYS A 10 -5.99 21.41 -25.59
N ALA A 11 -6.95 20.50 -25.39
CA ALA A 11 -7.35 19.98 -24.11
C ALA A 11 -7.76 18.51 -24.24
N THR A 12 -7.40 17.70 -23.26
CA THR A 12 -7.88 16.31 -23.11
C THR A 12 -8.33 16.10 -21.69
N VAL A 13 -9.55 15.55 -21.54
CA VAL A 13 -10.14 15.20 -20.26
C VAL A 13 -10.06 13.70 -20.07
N LEU A 14 -9.56 13.25 -18.94
CA LEU A 14 -9.72 11.85 -18.53
C LEU A 14 -11.13 11.66 -18.00
N THR A 15 -11.89 10.76 -18.62
CA THR A 15 -13.26 10.42 -18.22
C THR A 15 -13.35 8.98 -17.75
N ALA A 16 -14.39 8.64 -17.01
CA ALA A 16 -14.67 7.27 -16.60
C ALA A 16 -16.18 7.03 -16.55
N ILE A 17 -16.59 5.77 -16.57
CA ILE A 17 -18.00 5.37 -16.34
C ILE A 17 -18.16 5.00 -14.88
N ALA A 18 -18.97 5.76 -14.15
CA ALA A 18 -19.31 5.48 -12.76
C ALA A 18 -20.66 4.78 -12.68
N ASP A 19 -20.78 3.74 -11.87
CA ASP A 19 -22.07 3.10 -11.59
C ASP A 19 -22.99 4.04 -10.82
N ASP A 20 -22.45 4.72 -9.82
CA ASP A 20 -23.07 5.86 -9.14
C ASP A 20 -22.24 7.13 -9.41
N PRO A 21 -22.73 8.01 -10.31
CA PRO A 21 -22.00 9.23 -10.67
C PRO A 21 -22.23 10.38 -9.68
N PHE A 22 -22.90 10.17 -8.55
CA PHE A 22 -23.17 11.21 -7.55
C PHE A 22 -21.90 11.98 -7.15
N ALA A 23 -22.02 13.29 -7.02
CA ALA A 23 -20.95 14.25 -6.69
C ALA A 23 -19.86 14.45 -7.75
N TYR A 24 -19.90 13.78 -8.90
CA TYR A 24 -18.98 14.05 -9.99
C TYR A 24 -19.58 15.03 -11.03
N GLY A 25 -18.75 15.75 -11.75
CA GLY A 25 -19.12 16.47 -12.96
C GLY A 25 -19.52 15.47 -14.08
N ARG A 26 -20.55 15.80 -14.85
CA ARG A 26 -21.04 14.95 -15.97
C ARG A 26 -20.45 15.40 -17.28
N ILE A 27 -20.07 14.44 -18.11
CA ILE A 27 -19.58 14.67 -19.47
C ILE A 27 -20.76 14.79 -20.42
N ILE A 28 -20.98 15.98 -20.98
CA ILE A 28 -22.06 16.21 -21.93
C ILE A 28 -21.49 16.13 -23.35
N ARG A 29 -22.09 15.26 -24.18
CA ARG A 29 -21.68 15.03 -25.57
C ARG A 29 -22.74 15.50 -26.54
N ASP A 30 -22.31 15.91 -27.75
CA ASP A 30 -23.20 16.18 -28.87
C ASP A 30 -23.63 14.89 -29.57
N VAL A 31 -24.43 15.04 -30.60
CA VAL A 31 -24.97 13.91 -31.42
C VAL A 31 -23.88 13.12 -32.15
N ASN A 32 -22.69 13.68 -32.31
CA ASN A 32 -21.53 13.03 -32.89
C ASN A 32 -20.58 12.43 -31.84
N GLY A 33 -20.97 12.45 -30.55
CA GLY A 33 -20.17 11.93 -29.43
C GLY A 33 -19.03 12.85 -28.97
N LYS A 34 -18.94 14.08 -29.48
CA LYS A 34 -17.92 15.04 -29.07
C LYS A 34 -18.27 15.74 -27.76
N LEU A 35 -17.26 16.02 -26.94
CA LEU A 35 -17.43 16.76 -25.69
C LEU A 35 -18.00 18.16 -25.98
N VAL A 36 -19.09 18.50 -25.31
CA VAL A 36 -19.72 19.83 -25.37
C VAL A 36 -19.31 20.67 -24.17
N LYS A 37 -19.55 20.13 -22.98
CA LYS A 37 -19.27 20.78 -21.69
C LYS A 37 -19.20 19.73 -20.60
N ILE A 38 -18.69 20.13 -19.45
CA ILE A 38 -18.80 19.40 -18.19
C ILE A 38 -19.77 20.18 -17.32
N VAL A 39 -20.70 19.47 -16.66
CA VAL A 39 -21.68 20.07 -15.75
C VAL A 39 -21.47 19.47 -14.36
N GLU A 40 -21.20 20.31 -13.39
CA GLU A 40 -21.03 19.88 -12.00
C GLU A 40 -22.38 19.41 -11.40
N GLU A 41 -22.32 18.50 -10.42
CA GLU A 41 -23.52 17.87 -9.81
C GLU A 41 -24.59 18.87 -9.40
N LYS A 42 -24.20 20.00 -8.80
CA LYS A 42 -25.12 21.02 -8.27
C LYS A 42 -25.76 21.88 -9.37
N ASP A 43 -25.17 21.93 -10.54
CA ASP A 43 -25.65 22.69 -11.70
C ASP A 43 -26.35 21.79 -12.72
N ALA A 44 -26.29 20.46 -12.54
CA ALA A 44 -26.83 19.49 -13.46
C ALA A 44 -28.35 19.37 -13.35
N THR A 45 -29.01 19.34 -14.49
CA THR A 45 -30.47 19.00 -14.62
C THR A 45 -30.70 17.53 -14.25
N GLU A 46 -31.96 17.16 -13.97
CA GLU A 46 -32.33 15.77 -13.65
C GLU A 46 -32.06 14.78 -14.80
N GLN A 47 -31.92 15.27 -16.03
CA GLN A 47 -31.53 14.45 -17.18
C GLN A 47 -30.02 14.29 -17.24
N GLU A 48 -29.26 15.36 -17.01
CA GLU A 48 -27.79 15.33 -16.99
C GLU A 48 -27.25 14.47 -15.83
N LYS A 49 -27.90 14.48 -14.67
CA LYS A 49 -27.56 13.62 -13.53
C LYS A 49 -27.61 12.12 -13.83
N LYS A 50 -28.38 11.69 -14.83
CA LYS A 50 -28.46 10.28 -15.25
C LYS A 50 -27.28 9.82 -16.09
N ILE A 51 -26.46 10.76 -16.57
CA ILE A 51 -25.27 10.44 -17.35
C ILE A 51 -24.24 9.78 -16.44
N LYS A 52 -23.78 8.59 -16.84
CA LYS A 52 -22.80 7.81 -16.09
C LYS A 52 -21.35 8.17 -16.40
N GLU A 53 -21.09 8.86 -17.49
CA GLU A 53 -19.75 9.33 -17.83
C GLU A 53 -19.40 10.57 -17.01
N ILE A 54 -18.33 10.44 -16.22
CA ILE A 54 -17.93 11.45 -15.27
C ILE A 54 -16.60 12.12 -15.65
N ASN A 55 -16.44 13.34 -15.17
CA ASN A 55 -15.17 14.05 -15.13
C ASN A 55 -14.32 13.55 -13.98
N SER A 56 -13.13 12.99 -14.27
CA SER A 56 -12.21 12.53 -13.24
C SER A 56 -11.44 13.67 -12.55
N GLY A 57 -11.48 14.89 -13.08
CA GLY A 57 -10.66 16.00 -12.61
C GLY A 57 -9.22 15.98 -13.12
N ILE A 58 -8.88 15.07 -14.02
CA ILE A 58 -7.54 14.95 -14.60
C ILE A 58 -7.56 15.45 -16.04
N TYR A 59 -6.64 16.37 -16.37
CA TYR A 59 -6.60 17.04 -17.66
C TYR A 59 -5.19 17.12 -18.22
N CYS A 60 -5.11 17.18 -19.56
CA CYS A 60 -3.97 17.71 -20.29
C CYS A 60 -4.40 18.96 -21.04
N PHE A 61 -3.60 20.02 -20.98
CA PHE A 61 -3.84 21.27 -21.68
C PHE A 61 -2.61 21.75 -22.42
N ASP A 62 -2.82 22.45 -23.55
CA ASP A 62 -1.82 23.38 -24.07
C ASP A 62 -1.64 24.50 -23.03
N ASN A 63 -0.42 24.61 -22.49
CA ASN A 63 -0.16 25.48 -21.35
C ASN A 63 -0.46 26.96 -21.64
N LYS A 64 -0.10 27.46 -22.82
CA LYS A 64 -0.33 28.87 -23.19
C LYS A 64 -1.83 29.15 -23.28
N LEU A 65 -2.55 28.29 -24.00
CA LEU A 65 -3.99 28.44 -24.22
C LEU A 65 -4.77 28.31 -22.90
N LEU A 66 -4.35 27.42 -21.98
CA LEU A 66 -4.95 27.30 -20.66
C LEU A 66 -4.95 28.63 -19.92
N PHE A 67 -3.79 29.28 -19.79
CA PHE A 67 -3.68 30.56 -19.06
C PHE A 67 -4.44 31.69 -19.74
N GLU A 68 -4.46 31.74 -21.07
CA GLU A 68 -5.26 32.72 -21.81
C GLU A 68 -6.79 32.53 -21.57
N MET A 69 -7.24 31.30 -21.39
CA MET A 69 -8.66 31.00 -21.13
C MET A 69 -9.04 31.18 -19.68
N LEU A 70 -8.16 30.88 -18.74
CA LEU A 70 -8.40 31.08 -17.31
C LEU A 70 -8.75 32.54 -16.96
N GLU A 71 -8.18 33.52 -17.66
CA GLU A 71 -8.54 34.92 -17.48
C GLU A 71 -9.99 35.26 -17.87
N LYS A 72 -10.64 34.39 -18.65
CA LYS A 72 -12.01 34.57 -19.16
C LYS A 72 -13.04 33.76 -18.38
N VAL A 73 -12.62 32.84 -17.52
CA VAL A 73 -13.52 32.03 -16.71
C VAL A 73 -14.29 32.95 -15.75
N LYS A 74 -15.60 32.67 -15.62
CA LYS A 74 -16.49 33.42 -14.73
C LYS A 74 -16.95 32.51 -13.59
N ASN A 75 -17.46 33.10 -12.54
CA ASN A 75 -18.05 32.38 -11.40
C ASN A 75 -19.60 32.45 -11.38
N ASP A 76 -20.20 32.54 -12.57
CA ASP A 76 -21.65 32.64 -12.74
C ASP A 76 -22.28 31.22 -12.72
N ASN A 77 -22.30 30.60 -11.53
CA ASN A 77 -22.83 29.28 -11.27
C ASN A 77 -23.45 29.21 -9.86
N ASN A 78 -24.14 28.13 -9.54
CA ASN A 78 -24.87 27.99 -8.26
C ASN A 78 -23.99 28.07 -7.00
N GLN A 79 -22.68 27.85 -7.14
CA GLN A 79 -21.73 27.90 -6.02
C GLN A 79 -20.95 29.22 -5.95
N GLY A 80 -20.99 30.05 -7.01
CA GLY A 80 -20.17 31.27 -7.10
C GLY A 80 -18.67 31.02 -7.23
N GLU A 81 -18.30 29.83 -7.70
CA GLU A 81 -16.91 29.36 -7.80
C GLU A 81 -16.39 29.41 -9.24
N TYR A 82 -15.07 29.54 -9.41
CA TYR A 82 -14.43 29.43 -10.71
C TYR A 82 -14.16 27.96 -11.02
N TYR A 83 -14.80 27.42 -12.06
CA TYR A 83 -14.64 26.03 -12.45
C TYR A 83 -13.60 25.87 -13.54
N LEU A 84 -12.57 25.08 -13.30
CA LEU A 84 -11.57 24.74 -14.34
C LEU A 84 -12.22 24.09 -15.59
N PRO A 85 -13.25 23.23 -15.48
CA PRO A 85 -13.97 22.70 -16.64
C PRO A 85 -14.50 23.75 -17.61
N ASP A 86 -14.81 24.98 -17.18
CA ASP A 86 -15.32 26.03 -18.06
C ASP A 86 -14.32 26.47 -19.13
N VAL A 87 -13.01 26.26 -18.86
CA VAL A 87 -11.94 26.48 -19.85
C VAL A 87 -12.19 25.66 -21.12
N LEU A 88 -12.75 24.45 -21.00
CA LEU A 88 -13.04 23.58 -22.16
C LEU A 88 -14.06 24.22 -23.09
N ALA A 89 -15.11 24.83 -22.55
CA ALA A 89 -16.12 25.53 -23.35
C ALA A 89 -15.48 26.70 -24.10
N LEU A 90 -14.61 27.49 -23.42
CA LEU A 90 -13.90 28.61 -24.01
C LEU A 90 -12.91 28.18 -25.12
N ILE A 91 -12.19 27.07 -24.93
CA ILE A 91 -11.32 26.48 -25.97
C ILE A 91 -12.13 26.03 -27.17
N ARG A 92 -13.31 25.41 -26.94
CA ARG A 92 -14.21 24.99 -28.02
C ARG A 92 -14.75 26.17 -28.84
N GLU A 93 -15.07 27.29 -28.20
CA GLU A 93 -15.51 28.51 -28.89
C GLU A 93 -14.45 29.02 -29.87
N GLN A 94 -13.17 28.79 -29.59
CA GLN A 94 -12.07 29.11 -30.51
C GLN A 94 -11.88 28.08 -31.64
N LYS A 95 -12.76 27.05 -31.69
CA LYS A 95 -12.74 25.93 -32.67
C LYS A 95 -11.47 25.05 -32.54
N GLU A 96 -10.84 25.07 -31.40
CA GLU A 96 -9.70 24.21 -31.10
C GLU A 96 -10.15 22.79 -30.74
N ILE A 97 -9.25 21.83 -30.89
CA ILE A 97 -9.51 20.40 -30.68
C ILE A 97 -9.55 20.10 -29.19
N ILE A 98 -10.67 19.56 -28.74
CA ILE A 98 -10.82 19.00 -27.38
C ILE A 98 -11.11 17.52 -27.52
N GLU A 99 -10.40 16.71 -26.78
CA GLU A 99 -10.55 15.26 -26.74
C GLU A 99 -10.91 14.76 -25.33
N THR A 100 -11.42 13.55 -25.28
CA THR A 100 -11.64 12.81 -24.05
C THR A 100 -10.91 11.49 -24.13
N TYR A 101 -10.36 11.04 -23.02
CA TYR A 101 -9.79 9.71 -22.90
C TYR A 101 -10.56 8.94 -21.85
N LEU A 102 -11.29 7.90 -22.27
CA LEU A 102 -12.05 7.06 -21.37
C LEU A 102 -11.13 6.09 -20.63
N CYS A 103 -11.05 6.21 -19.31
CA CYS A 103 -10.42 5.25 -18.45
C CYS A 103 -11.33 4.03 -18.27
N ASN A 104 -10.84 2.84 -18.60
CA ASN A 104 -11.64 1.61 -18.51
C ASN A 104 -11.76 1.07 -17.08
N ASP A 105 -10.85 1.48 -16.18
CA ASP A 105 -10.88 1.12 -14.77
C ASP A 105 -11.26 2.36 -13.95
N PHE A 106 -12.51 2.40 -13.48
CA PHE A 106 -13.02 3.51 -12.68
C PHE A 106 -12.18 3.73 -11.40
N ASP A 107 -11.65 2.65 -10.80
CA ASP A 107 -10.85 2.73 -9.58
C ASP A 107 -9.55 3.54 -9.75
N GLU A 108 -9.07 3.70 -10.99
CA GLU A 108 -7.92 4.58 -11.27
C GLU A 108 -8.25 6.07 -11.22
N THR A 109 -9.54 6.40 -11.31
CA THR A 109 -10.04 7.78 -11.29
C THR A 109 -10.80 8.12 -10.02
N PHE A 110 -10.90 7.16 -9.10
CA PHE A 110 -11.72 7.29 -7.90
C PHE A 110 -11.22 8.38 -6.95
N GLY A 111 -12.08 9.36 -6.65
CA GLY A 111 -11.79 10.46 -5.74
C GLY A 111 -12.02 10.09 -4.27
N VAL A 112 -11.04 10.42 -3.41
CA VAL A 112 -11.13 10.16 -1.97
C VAL A 112 -11.49 11.46 -1.24
N ASN A 113 -12.76 11.64 -0.92
CA ASN A 113 -13.27 12.84 -0.26
C ASN A 113 -13.65 12.63 1.22
N ASP A 114 -13.82 11.39 1.64
CA ASP A 114 -14.18 11.02 3.01
C ASP A 114 -13.52 9.71 3.46
N ARG A 115 -13.79 9.28 4.68
CA ARG A 115 -13.23 8.07 5.28
C ARG A 115 -13.79 6.78 4.68
N VAL A 116 -14.98 6.80 4.14
CA VAL A 116 -15.59 5.64 3.46
C VAL A 116 -14.89 5.42 2.13
N ALA A 117 -14.73 6.49 1.36
CA ALA A 117 -13.97 6.49 0.11
C ALA A 117 -12.51 6.06 0.33
N LEU A 118 -11.87 6.53 1.42
CA LEU A 118 -10.51 6.10 1.78
C LEU A 118 -10.44 4.59 2.06
N ALA A 119 -11.40 4.04 2.79
CA ALA A 119 -11.45 2.61 3.09
C ALA A 119 -11.67 1.76 1.82
N TYR A 120 -12.47 2.25 0.88
CA TYR A 120 -12.65 1.62 -0.42
C TYR A 120 -11.34 1.63 -1.23
N ALA A 121 -10.70 2.79 -1.38
CA ALA A 121 -9.43 2.91 -2.10
C ALA A 121 -8.33 2.02 -1.51
N GLU A 122 -8.27 1.92 -0.17
CA GLU A 122 -7.36 0.99 0.53
C GLU A 122 -7.66 -0.46 0.15
N SER A 123 -8.94 -0.85 0.09
CA SER A 123 -9.32 -2.22 -0.28
C SER A 123 -8.94 -2.56 -1.73
N VAL A 124 -9.09 -1.63 -2.65
CA VAL A 124 -8.67 -1.76 -4.05
C VAL A 124 -7.16 -1.96 -4.14
N MET A 125 -6.38 -1.11 -3.45
CA MET A 125 -4.92 -1.22 -3.43
C MET A 125 -4.46 -2.53 -2.79
N ARG A 126 -5.05 -2.96 -1.69
CA ARG A 126 -4.78 -4.25 -1.04
C ARG A 126 -5.03 -5.40 -2.00
N ASN A 127 -6.14 -5.39 -2.71
CA ASN A 127 -6.46 -6.42 -3.69
C ASN A 127 -5.41 -6.47 -4.83
N ARG A 128 -5.01 -5.33 -5.37
CA ARG A 128 -3.98 -5.23 -6.42
C ARG A 128 -2.63 -5.78 -5.93
N ILE A 129 -2.19 -5.40 -4.73
CA ILE A 129 -0.93 -5.87 -4.12
C ILE A 129 -0.99 -7.38 -3.89
N ASN A 130 -2.05 -7.86 -3.27
CA ASN A 130 -2.22 -9.27 -2.93
C ASN A 130 -2.30 -10.14 -4.19
N THR A 131 -3.03 -9.70 -5.20
CA THR A 131 -3.10 -10.38 -6.51
C THR A 131 -1.71 -10.48 -7.16
N LYS A 132 -0.91 -9.41 -7.13
CA LYS A 132 0.47 -9.43 -7.63
C LYS A 132 1.31 -10.53 -6.96
N HIS A 133 1.23 -10.64 -5.63
CA HIS A 133 1.96 -11.69 -4.90
C HIS A 133 1.45 -13.09 -5.20
N MET A 134 0.13 -13.29 -5.28
CA MET A 134 -0.45 -14.59 -5.65
C MET A 134 -0.03 -15.04 -7.06
N LEU A 135 -0.02 -14.14 -8.02
CA LEU A 135 0.46 -14.42 -9.38
C LEU A 135 1.96 -14.71 -9.43
N ALA A 136 2.73 -14.20 -8.46
CA ALA A 136 4.16 -14.50 -8.32
C ALA A 136 4.45 -15.82 -7.57
N GLY A 137 3.42 -16.58 -7.16
CA GLY A 137 3.56 -17.89 -6.52
C GLY A 137 3.48 -17.88 -5.00
N VAL A 138 3.00 -16.80 -4.40
CA VAL A 138 2.73 -16.72 -2.95
C VAL A 138 1.32 -17.21 -2.66
N THR A 139 1.13 -18.03 -1.63
CA THR A 139 -0.18 -18.46 -1.17
C THR A 139 -0.71 -17.51 -0.10
N LEU A 140 -1.80 -16.79 -0.38
CA LEU A 140 -2.55 -16.02 0.61
C LEU A 140 -3.81 -16.81 0.98
N VAL A 141 -3.90 -17.28 2.23
CA VAL A 141 -5.05 -18.09 2.71
C VAL A 141 -6.33 -17.26 2.77
N ASP A 142 -6.20 -16.01 3.15
CA ASP A 142 -7.30 -15.03 3.14
C ASP A 142 -6.76 -13.67 2.64
N PRO A 143 -6.87 -13.40 1.33
CA PRO A 143 -6.38 -12.15 0.77
C PRO A 143 -7.09 -10.90 1.31
N THR A 144 -8.33 -11.02 1.78
CA THR A 144 -9.11 -9.90 2.32
C THR A 144 -8.60 -9.43 3.67
N ASN A 145 -8.09 -10.35 4.49
CA ASN A 145 -7.54 -10.05 5.82
C ASN A 145 -6.01 -10.19 5.87
N THR A 146 -5.34 -9.89 4.76
CA THR A 146 -3.88 -9.87 4.67
C THR A 146 -3.42 -8.51 4.16
N TYR A 147 -2.54 -7.85 4.92
CA TYR A 147 -2.09 -6.48 4.66
C TYR A 147 -0.60 -6.48 4.30
N ILE A 148 -0.29 -6.25 3.04
CA ILE A 148 1.08 -6.25 2.50
C ILE A 148 1.41 -4.86 1.95
N ALA A 149 2.52 -4.29 2.39
CA ALA A 149 3.00 -3.02 1.88
C ALA A 149 3.45 -3.14 0.41
N PRO A 150 3.27 -2.09 -0.43
CA PRO A 150 3.56 -2.15 -1.87
C PRO A 150 5.01 -2.51 -2.22
N ASN A 151 5.96 -2.20 -1.34
CA ASN A 151 7.39 -2.45 -1.52
C ASN A 151 7.91 -3.69 -0.77
N ALA A 152 7.02 -4.49 -0.17
CA ALA A 152 7.39 -5.77 0.41
C ALA A 152 7.72 -6.78 -0.71
N ILE A 153 8.68 -7.66 -0.44
CA ILE A 153 9.09 -8.73 -1.35
C ILE A 153 8.85 -10.05 -0.65
N ILE A 154 8.19 -10.99 -1.33
CA ILE A 154 7.87 -12.31 -0.79
C ILE A 154 8.26 -13.37 -1.82
N GLY A 155 9.04 -14.35 -1.39
CA GLY A 155 9.50 -15.47 -2.21
C GLY A 155 8.38 -16.47 -2.50
N ARG A 156 8.59 -17.28 -3.56
CA ARG A 156 7.67 -18.30 -4.03
C ARG A 156 7.38 -19.34 -2.95
N ASP A 157 6.23 -20.00 -3.07
CA ASP A 157 5.81 -21.11 -2.22
C ASP A 157 5.67 -20.73 -0.73
N THR A 158 5.84 -19.45 -0.41
CA THR A 158 5.55 -18.90 0.92
C THR A 158 4.06 -18.79 1.13
N THR A 159 3.59 -19.23 2.31
CA THR A 159 2.18 -19.18 2.71
C THR A 159 1.95 -18.12 3.78
N ILE A 160 1.09 -17.16 3.48
CA ILE A 160 0.65 -16.10 4.40
C ILE A 160 -0.76 -16.42 4.87
N TYR A 161 -0.94 -16.47 6.18
CA TYR A 161 -2.22 -16.78 6.82
C TYR A 161 -3.03 -15.52 7.13
N PRO A 162 -4.31 -15.66 7.55
CA PRO A 162 -5.16 -14.49 7.84
C PRO A 162 -4.62 -13.58 8.95
N ASN A 163 -4.98 -12.32 8.90
CA ASN A 163 -4.60 -11.28 9.87
C ASN A 163 -3.09 -11.05 9.99
N VAL A 164 -2.34 -11.32 8.93
CA VAL A 164 -0.92 -10.98 8.85
C VAL A 164 -0.76 -9.57 8.31
N THR A 165 0.13 -8.81 8.94
CA THR A 165 0.53 -7.49 8.48
C THR A 165 2.02 -7.48 8.14
N ILE A 166 2.34 -7.18 6.89
CA ILE A 166 3.69 -7.05 6.36
C ILE A 166 3.91 -5.60 5.93
N LYS A 167 4.73 -4.89 6.69
CA LYS A 167 5.04 -3.48 6.47
C LYS A 167 6.18 -3.28 5.47
N SER A 168 6.42 -2.01 5.18
CA SER A 168 7.46 -1.57 4.24
C SER A 168 8.85 -2.13 4.54
N ASN A 169 9.65 -2.29 3.47
CA ASN A 169 11.03 -2.78 3.52
C ASN A 169 11.19 -4.20 4.07
N THR A 170 10.10 -4.96 4.14
CA THR A 170 10.15 -6.36 4.57
C THR A 170 10.43 -7.26 3.37
N VAL A 171 11.38 -8.17 3.54
CA VAL A 171 11.75 -9.19 2.55
C VAL A 171 11.57 -10.55 3.20
N ILE A 172 10.81 -11.43 2.57
CA ILE A 172 10.56 -12.81 3.01
C ILE A 172 11.05 -13.75 1.92
N GLY A 173 11.82 -14.76 2.29
CA GLY A 173 12.32 -15.79 1.39
C GLY A 173 11.26 -16.75 0.90
N GLU A 174 11.70 -17.87 0.32
CA GLU A 174 10.86 -18.94 -0.22
C GLU A 174 10.46 -19.95 0.87
N ASP A 175 9.40 -20.73 0.62
CA ASP A 175 8.93 -21.83 1.48
C ASP A 175 8.61 -21.44 2.94
N CYS A 176 8.33 -20.16 3.20
CA CYS A 176 8.03 -19.67 4.54
C CYS A 176 6.57 -19.90 4.94
N GLN A 177 6.30 -19.91 6.22
CA GLN A 177 4.95 -19.95 6.79
C GLN A 177 4.76 -18.79 7.77
N ILE A 178 4.02 -17.77 7.38
CA ILE A 178 3.69 -16.64 8.24
C ILE A 178 2.27 -16.85 8.78
N LYS A 179 2.20 -17.35 10.00
CA LYS A 179 0.96 -17.76 10.66
C LYS A 179 0.11 -16.56 11.13
N PRO A 180 -1.18 -16.78 11.48
CA PRO A 180 -2.10 -15.69 11.81
C PRO A 180 -1.58 -14.75 12.89
N ASN A 181 -2.01 -13.48 12.80
CA ASN A 181 -1.69 -12.42 13.75
C ASN A 181 -0.18 -12.12 13.89
N SER A 182 0.60 -12.39 12.85
CA SER A 182 2.01 -11.99 12.81
C SER A 182 2.15 -10.58 12.22
N TYR A 183 3.09 -9.82 12.78
CA TYR A 183 3.42 -8.47 12.33
C TYR A 183 4.91 -8.39 11.98
N LEU A 184 5.21 -8.03 10.74
CA LEU A 184 6.56 -7.92 10.21
C LEU A 184 6.81 -6.51 9.67
N GLU A 185 7.86 -5.84 10.12
CA GLU A 185 8.22 -4.48 9.69
C GLU A 185 9.73 -4.35 9.51
N ASN A 186 10.18 -3.86 8.36
CA ASN A 186 11.60 -3.69 8.05
C ASN A 186 12.42 -4.94 8.42
N ALA A 187 11.86 -6.11 8.12
CA ALA A 187 12.41 -7.41 8.50
C ALA A 187 12.98 -8.14 7.27
N LYS A 188 14.10 -8.83 7.46
CA LYS A 188 14.69 -9.72 6.47
C LYS A 188 14.55 -11.16 6.95
N ILE A 189 13.67 -11.91 6.32
CA ILE A 189 13.32 -13.29 6.67
C ILE A 189 13.91 -14.21 5.61
N GLY A 190 14.70 -15.17 6.02
CA GLY A 190 15.31 -16.19 5.16
C GLY A 190 14.29 -17.20 4.62
N ASN A 191 14.78 -18.29 4.04
CA ASN A 191 13.96 -19.34 3.45
C ASN A 191 13.50 -20.36 4.51
N GLY A 192 12.33 -20.97 4.30
CA GLY A 192 11.80 -22.03 5.16
C GLY A 192 11.46 -21.59 6.60
N VAL A 193 11.38 -20.29 6.85
CA VAL A 193 11.12 -19.72 8.17
C VAL A 193 9.65 -19.88 8.55
N LYS A 194 9.41 -20.15 9.84
CA LYS A 194 8.06 -20.22 10.43
C LYS A 194 7.89 -19.13 11.47
N VAL A 195 6.94 -18.22 11.25
CA VAL A 195 6.57 -17.17 12.22
C VAL A 195 5.15 -17.42 12.69
N LEU A 196 4.97 -17.57 14.00
CA LEU A 196 3.68 -17.83 14.63
C LEU A 196 3.30 -16.66 15.52
N SER A 197 2.20 -15.96 15.21
CA SER A 197 1.56 -14.94 16.07
C SER A 197 2.59 -14.06 16.82
N SER A 198 3.54 -13.51 16.10
CA SER A 198 4.71 -12.81 16.66
C SER A 198 4.99 -11.51 15.95
N THR A 199 5.69 -10.62 16.64
CA THR A 199 6.14 -9.33 16.09
C THR A 199 7.63 -9.36 15.81
N ILE A 200 8.02 -9.00 14.59
CA ILE A 200 9.42 -8.88 14.17
C ILE A 200 9.61 -7.51 13.51
N SER A 201 10.49 -6.68 14.08
CA SER A 201 10.82 -5.38 13.51
C SER A 201 12.33 -5.15 13.45
N ASP A 202 12.78 -4.44 12.41
CA ASP A 202 14.18 -4.00 12.22
C ASP A 202 15.20 -5.13 12.44
N SER A 203 14.93 -6.35 11.95
CA SER A 203 15.68 -7.54 12.32
C SER A 203 15.87 -8.50 11.16
N LYS A 204 16.87 -9.39 11.30
CA LYS A 204 17.16 -10.46 10.34
C LYS A 204 16.91 -11.81 10.98
N ILE A 205 16.30 -12.72 10.22
CA ILE A 205 15.99 -14.08 10.63
C ILE A 205 16.59 -15.02 9.59
N GLY A 206 17.53 -15.85 9.97
CA GLY A 206 18.17 -16.82 9.09
C GLY A 206 17.27 -17.99 8.70
N ASP A 207 17.70 -18.75 7.70
CA ASP A 207 16.95 -19.83 7.11
C ASP A 207 16.51 -20.90 8.12
N PHE A 208 15.35 -21.51 7.88
CA PHE A 208 14.78 -22.60 8.66
C PHE A 208 14.53 -22.29 10.14
N THR A 209 14.57 -21.02 10.51
CA THR A 209 14.33 -20.55 11.88
C THR A 209 12.84 -20.55 12.19
N SER A 210 12.49 -20.81 13.45
CA SER A 210 11.12 -20.73 13.95
C SER A 210 10.98 -19.67 15.05
N VAL A 211 9.96 -18.82 14.93
CA VAL A 211 9.67 -17.72 15.85
C VAL A 211 8.24 -17.81 16.35
N GLY A 212 8.07 -17.78 17.67
CA GLY A 212 6.77 -17.72 18.31
C GLY A 212 6.25 -19.06 18.87
N PRO A 213 4.98 -19.06 19.33
CA PRO A 213 4.07 -17.92 19.31
C PRO A 213 4.41 -16.83 20.34
N TYR A 214 3.88 -15.64 20.11
CA TYR A 214 3.97 -14.48 21.03
C TYR A 214 5.40 -14.09 21.39
N ALA A 215 6.30 -14.15 20.41
CA ALA A 215 7.64 -13.61 20.53
C ALA A 215 7.68 -12.16 20.02
N HIS A 216 8.59 -11.35 20.59
CA HIS A 216 8.85 -10.00 20.15
C HIS A 216 10.34 -9.84 19.82
N ILE A 217 10.66 -9.70 18.55
CA ILE A 217 12.02 -9.52 18.04
C ILE A 217 12.15 -8.12 17.48
N ARG A 218 13.08 -7.31 18.00
CA ARG A 218 13.16 -5.90 17.65
C ARG A 218 14.58 -5.32 17.72
N ASN A 219 14.75 -4.15 17.10
CA ASN A 219 15.93 -3.32 17.22
C ASN A 219 17.25 -4.06 16.85
N ASN A 220 17.40 -4.37 15.58
CA ASN A 220 18.63 -4.94 15.01
C ASN A 220 19.03 -6.32 15.57
N CYS A 221 18.06 -7.19 15.82
CA CYS A 221 18.38 -8.59 16.05
C CYS A 221 18.87 -9.25 14.76
N ASP A 222 19.85 -10.16 14.90
CA ASP A 222 20.37 -10.96 13.80
C ASP A 222 20.42 -12.43 14.26
N LEU A 223 19.47 -13.22 13.77
CA LEU A 223 19.32 -14.63 14.10
C LEU A 223 19.88 -15.47 12.97
N GLY A 224 20.78 -16.38 13.31
CA GLY A 224 21.32 -17.36 12.40
C GLY A 224 20.32 -18.37 11.89
N GLU A 225 20.81 -19.41 11.24
CA GLU A 225 20.01 -20.49 10.67
C GLU A 225 19.54 -21.49 11.73
N SER A 226 18.36 -22.10 11.52
CA SER A 226 17.79 -23.15 12.38
C SER A 226 17.66 -22.74 13.84
N VAL A 227 17.52 -21.47 14.13
CA VAL A 227 17.27 -20.94 15.47
C VAL A 227 15.84 -21.18 15.88
N ARG A 228 15.59 -21.43 17.15
CA ARG A 228 14.26 -21.56 17.71
C ARG A 228 14.00 -20.53 18.81
N ILE A 229 13.13 -19.58 18.53
CA ILE A 229 12.60 -18.62 19.50
C ILE A 229 11.16 -19.01 19.81
N GLY A 230 10.88 -19.34 21.06
CA GLY A 230 9.57 -19.83 21.50
C GLY A 230 8.67 -18.74 22.08
N ASN A 231 7.69 -19.18 22.87
CA ASN A 231 6.64 -18.31 23.38
C ASN A 231 7.10 -17.37 24.48
N PHE A 232 6.59 -16.13 24.42
CA PHE A 232 6.88 -15.06 25.38
C PHE A 232 8.37 -14.75 25.52
N VAL A 233 9.10 -14.82 24.41
CA VAL A 233 10.51 -14.42 24.32
C VAL A 233 10.61 -13.05 23.69
N GLU A 234 11.28 -12.13 24.36
CA GLU A 234 11.66 -10.84 23.79
C GLU A 234 13.16 -10.79 23.50
N LEU A 235 13.51 -10.42 22.29
CA LEU A 235 14.87 -10.16 21.85
C LEU A 235 15.01 -8.70 21.42
N LYS A 236 16.08 -8.05 21.90
CA LYS A 236 16.39 -6.67 21.55
C LYS A 236 17.88 -6.51 21.29
N ASN A 237 18.25 -6.04 20.10
CA ASN A 237 19.67 -5.79 19.74
C ASN A 237 20.56 -7.00 20.08
N THR A 238 20.14 -8.18 19.62
CA THR A 238 20.72 -9.47 20.02
C THR A 238 21.11 -10.28 18.78
N THR A 239 22.28 -10.91 18.83
CA THR A 239 22.73 -11.86 17.80
C THR A 239 22.62 -13.29 18.31
N TYR A 240 22.15 -14.19 17.44
CA TYR A 240 22.01 -15.61 17.73
C TYR A 240 22.79 -16.46 16.75
N GLY A 241 23.67 -17.30 17.26
CA GLY A 241 24.36 -18.31 16.48
C GLY A 241 23.42 -19.42 15.98
N ASN A 242 23.86 -20.11 14.93
CA ASN A 242 23.08 -21.17 14.28
C ASN A 242 22.69 -22.28 15.27
N GLY A 243 21.48 -22.84 15.10
CA GLY A 243 20.97 -23.96 15.90
C GLY A 243 20.63 -23.63 17.34
N SER A 244 20.78 -22.40 17.79
CA SER A 244 20.52 -21.99 19.17
C SER A 244 19.04 -21.82 19.47
N LYS A 245 18.67 -21.95 20.73
CA LYS A 245 17.27 -22.03 21.18
C LYS A 245 17.01 -21.21 22.42
N THR A 246 15.87 -20.51 22.43
CA THR A 246 15.27 -19.90 23.64
C THR A 246 13.77 -20.17 23.54
N ALA A 247 13.28 -21.15 24.27
CA ALA A 247 11.95 -21.70 24.02
C ALA A 247 10.83 -21.02 24.83
N HIS A 248 11.13 -20.41 25.97
CA HIS A 248 10.09 -19.96 26.90
C HIS A 248 10.51 -18.73 27.72
N LEU A 249 9.57 -17.76 27.86
CA LEU A 249 9.52 -16.70 28.85
C LEU A 249 10.92 -16.14 29.20
N SER A 250 11.54 -15.40 28.30
CA SER A 250 12.89 -14.87 28.46
C SER A 250 13.04 -13.49 27.84
N TYR A 251 13.89 -12.66 28.43
CA TYR A 251 14.31 -11.41 27.84
C TYR A 251 15.81 -11.41 27.59
N LEU A 252 16.22 -11.24 26.35
CA LEU A 252 17.62 -11.12 25.96
C LEU A 252 17.82 -9.78 25.24
N GLY A 253 18.46 -8.86 25.94
CA GLY A 253 18.78 -7.53 25.44
C GLY A 253 20.29 -7.33 25.34
N ASP A 254 20.75 -6.70 24.25
CA ASP A 254 22.17 -6.40 23.99
C ASP A 254 23.07 -7.66 24.20
N THR A 255 22.65 -8.81 23.62
CA THR A 255 23.25 -10.13 23.90
C THR A 255 23.84 -10.74 22.64
N GLU A 256 24.99 -11.44 22.78
CA GLU A 256 25.54 -12.36 21.79
C GLU A 256 25.39 -13.79 22.30
N VAL A 257 24.66 -14.62 21.57
CA VAL A 257 24.50 -16.06 21.87
C VAL A 257 25.26 -16.86 20.82
N GLY A 258 26.10 -17.76 21.26
CA GLY A 258 26.91 -18.65 20.40
C GLY A 258 26.03 -19.69 19.68
N ASN A 259 26.69 -20.58 18.91
CA ASN A 259 25.99 -21.63 18.17
C ASN A 259 25.53 -22.76 19.12
N ASN A 260 24.45 -23.45 18.71
CA ASN A 260 23.92 -24.64 19.41
C ASN A 260 23.66 -24.45 20.91
N THR A 261 23.45 -23.21 21.34
CA THR A 261 23.22 -22.84 22.74
C THR A 261 21.73 -23.00 23.07
N ASN A 262 21.41 -23.55 24.23
CA ASN A 262 20.04 -23.63 24.72
C ASN A 262 19.85 -22.74 25.96
N ILE A 263 19.07 -21.70 25.82
CA ILE A 263 18.74 -20.77 26.91
C ILE A 263 17.51 -21.30 27.67
N GLY A 264 17.66 -21.44 28.97
CA GLY A 264 16.60 -21.94 29.86
C GLY A 264 15.44 -20.93 30.05
N CYS A 265 14.31 -21.45 30.50
CA CYS A 265 13.13 -20.64 30.82
C CYS A 265 13.43 -19.61 31.92
N GLY A 266 12.84 -18.43 31.80
CA GLY A 266 12.97 -17.35 32.80
C GLY A 266 14.31 -16.60 32.77
N THR A 267 15.13 -16.81 31.74
CA THR A 267 16.40 -16.09 31.60
C THR A 267 16.15 -14.62 31.27
N ILE A 268 16.78 -13.73 32.05
CA ILE A 268 16.77 -12.29 31.82
C ILE A 268 18.20 -11.80 31.81
N THR A 269 18.65 -11.20 30.70
CA THR A 269 19.93 -10.49 30.65
C THR A 269 19.79 -9.10 31.25
N VAL A 270 20.56 -8.80 32.30
CA VAL A 270 20.58 -7.49 32.94
C VAL A 270 21.53 -6.59 32.14
N ASN A 271 21.02 -5.96 31.10
CA ASN A 271 21.79 -5.17 30.14
C ASN A 271 21.81 -3.66 30.41
N TYR A 272 21.20 -3.20 31.51
CA TYR A 272 21.11 -1.77 31.81
C TYR A 272 21.15 -1.50 33.33
N ASP A 273 22.01 -0.60 33.77
CA ASP A 273 22.21 -0.23 35.19
C ASP A 273 21.54 1.07 35.61
N GLY A 274 20.70 1.63 34.73
CA GLY A 274 20.07 2.96 34.91
C GLY A 274 20.83 4.10 34.21
N LYS A 275 22.04 3.88 33.73
CA LYS A 275 22.87 4.86 32.99
C LYS A 275 23.50 4.26 31.72
N ASN A 276 24.10 3.10 31.83
CA ASN A 276 24.88 2.45 30.78
C ASN A 276 24.23 1.15 30.33
N LYS A 277 24.47 0.78 29.07
CA LYS A 277 24.10 -0.53 28.52
C LYS A 277 25.32 -1.42 28.46
N TYR A 278 25.16 -2.67 28.83
CA TYR A 278 26.19 -3.67 28.84
C TYR A 278 25.82 -4.84 27.95
N LYS A 279 26.81 -5.35 27.24
CA LYS A 279 26.64 -6.49 26.36
C LYS A 279 26.89 -7.79 27.14
N THR A 280 25.96 -8.73 27.01
CA THR A 280 26.11 -10.09 27.55
C THR A 280 26.61 -11.02 26.45
N LYS A 281 27.59 -11.87 26.74
CA LYS A 281 28.07 -12.91 25.83
C LYS A 281 27.83 -14.28 26.44
N ILE A 282 27.17 -15.14 25.66
CA ILE A 282 26.87 -16.52 26.04
C ILE A 282 27.53 -17.41 24.97
N GLY A 283 28.44 -18.27 25.43
CA GLY A 283 29.19 -19.15 24.54
C GLY A 283 28.34 -20.26 23.90
N SER A 284 29.00 -21.11 23.14
CA SER A 284 28.44 -22.31 22.51
C SER A 284 28.49 -23.49 23.46
#